data_35367baffa9fa285c8c51a90f152747a
#
_entry.id   35367baffa9fa285c8c51a90f152747a
#
_cell.length_a   1.000
_cell.length_b   1.000
_cell.length_c   1.000
_cell.angle_alpha   90.00
_cell.angle_beta   90.00
_cell.angle_gamma   90.00
#
_symmetry.space_group_name_H-M   'P 1'
#
loop_
_entity.id
_entity.type
_entity.pdbx_description
1 polymer ?
#
loop_
_entity_poly.entity_id
_entity_poly.type
_entity_poly.pdbx_seq_one_letter_code
_entity_poly.pdbx_strand_id
1 'polypeptide(L)'
;MVYNFPKVTAGIDLDSETIATLGAHPNIVGTKLSCGHLGKLTRIVTSLPADSFVAFIGRSDCFLPALTVSGPGGIMALVNVAPHVHRALWDAWHAGRMDDARNIQRILAHCEAITSKYGGIGFIKALIAHEFGYGGSTVRRPLATASLDKLSTEDVIKLQELITFEKLLM
;
A
#
# COMPACT_ATOMS: atom_id res chain seq x y z
N MET A 1 12.02 5.29 -11.71
CA MET A 1 11.79 4.92 -10.28
C MET A 1 12.23 3.49 -10.06
N VAL A 2 12.98 3.22 -8.97
CA VAL A 2 13.37 1.88 -8.54
C VAL A 2 12.20 1.22 -7.80
N TYR A 3 11.96 -0.08 -8.04
CA TYR A 3 10.90 -0.81 -7.35
C TYR A 3 11.49 -1.98 -6.55
N ASN A 4 11.50 -1.84 -5.22
CA ASN A 4 11.98 -2.87 -4.31
C ASN A 4 10.81 -3.74 -3.81
N PHE A 5 10.71 -4.95 -4.38
CA PHE A 5 9.66 -5.90 -4.01
C PHE A 5 10.22 -7.33 -3.90
N PRO A 6 10.87 -7.68 -2.77
CA PRO A 6 11.54 -8.97 -2.57
C PRO A 6 10.66 -10.19 -2.84
N LYS A 7 9.35 -10.10 -2.54
CA LYS A 7 8.41 -11.20 -2.74
C LYS A 7 8.29 -11.66 -4.20
N VAL A 8 8.52 -10.75 -5.18
CA VAL A 8 8.42 -11.08 -6.62
C VAL A 8 9.78 -11.16 -7.32
N THR A 9 10.87 -10.85 -6.60
CA THR A 9 12.24 -10.89 -7.11
C THR A 9 13.07 -12.01 -6.46
N ALA A 10 12.41 -13.12 -6.10
CA ALA A 10 13.06 -14.28 -5.46
C ALA A 10 13.88 -13.92 -4.20
N GLY A 11 13.40 -12.94 -3.42
CA GLY A 11 14.06 -12.51 -2.18
C GLY A 11 15.12 -11.43 -2.35
N ILE A 12 15.37 -10.94 -3.56
CA ILE A 12 16.32 -9.83 -3.76
C ILE A 12 15.73 -8.57 -3.13
N ASP A 13 16.37 -8.09 -2.06
CA ASP A 13 15.97 -6.91 -1.29
C ASP A 13 17.07 -5.86 -1.34
N LEU A 14 16.86 -4.80 -2.10
CA LEU A 14 17.80 -3.67 -2.18
C LEU A 14 17.86 -2.97 -0.82
N ASP A 15 19.06 -2.82 -0.26
CA ASP A 15 19.27 -2.06 0.96
C ASP A 15 19.21 -0.55 0.73
N SER A 16 19.26 0.22 1.81
CA SER A 16 19.17 1.68 1.74
C SER A 16 20.38 2.33 1.06
N GLU A 17 21.57 1.72 1.16
CA GLU A 17 22.81 2.23 0.58
C GLU A 17 22.80 2.04 -0.95
N THR A 18 22.38 0.87 -1.41
CA THR A 18 22.18 0.59 -2.84
C THR A 18 21.16 1.55 -3.45
N ILE A 19 20.03 1.76 -2.76
CA ILE A 19 18.99 2.70 -3.25
C ILE A 19 19.51 4.14 -3.25
N ALA A 20 20.28 4.55 -2.25
CA ALA A 20 20.89 5.89 -2.20
C ALA A 20 21.90 6.08 -3.35
N THR A 21 22.73 5.08 -3.63
CA THR A 21 23.67 5.09 -4.76
C THR A 21 22.93 5.23 -6.10
N LEU A 22 21.84 4.48 -6.29
CA LEU A 22 20.98 4.61 -7.47
C LEU A 22 20.30 5.98 -7.56
N GLY A 23 19.91 6.54 -6.41
CA GLY A 23 19.29 7.88 -6.30
C GLY A 23 20.20 9.04 -6.66
N ALA A 24 21.52 8.84 -6.68
CA ALA A 24 22.47 9.83 -7.18
C ALA A 24 22.45 9.95 -8.72
N HIS A 25 21.82 9.01 -9.43
CA HIS A 25 21.72 9.06 -10.90
C HIS A 25 20.60 10.03 -11.33
N PRO A 26 20.85 10.98 -12.25
CA PRO A 26 19.89 12.05 -12.60
C PRO A 26 18.58 11.56 -13.19
N ASN A 27 18.54 10.34 -13.76
CA ASN A 27 17.33 9.76 -14.32
C ASN A 27 16.56 8.87 -13.33
N ILE A 28 16.98 8.79 -12.06
CA ILE A 28 16.33 8.00 -11.02
C ILE A 28 15.79 8.93 -9.94
N VAL A 29 14.51 9.25 -10.03
CA VAL A 29 13.84 10.27 -9.20
C VAL A 29 13.09 9.68 -7.99
N GLY A 30 13.20 8.39 -7.73
CA GLY A 30 12.52 7.82 -6.57
C GLY A 30 12.52 6.30 -6.50
N THR A 31 11.97 5.80 -5.40
CA THR A 31 11.78 4.38 -5.14
C THR A 31 10.38 4.07 -4.62
N LYS A 32 9.89 2.85 -4.90
CA LYS A 32 8.72 2.25 -4.25
C LYS A 32 9.16 1.06 -3.40
N LEU A 33 8.78 1.05 -2.12
CA LEU A 33 9.18 0.06 -1.12
C LEU A 33 8.01 -0.88 -0.77
N SER A 34 7.79 -1.94 -1.56
CA SER A 34 6.83 -3.01 -1.22
C SER A 34 7.41 -4.05 -0.25
N CYS A 35 8.66 -3.91 0.19
CA CYS A 35 9.22 -4.65 1.31
C CYS A 35 8.57 -4.28 2.66
N GLY A 36 7.96 -3.10 2.79
CA GLY A 36 7.32 -2.62 4.02
C GLY A 36 8.31 -2.22 5.14
N HIS A 37 9.60 -2.08 4.83
CA HIS A 37 10.63 -1.84 5.84
C HIS A 37 10.75 -0.35 6.17
N LEU A 38 10.10 0.12 7.24
CA LEU A 38 10.09 1.52 7.66
C LEU A 38 11.48 2.09 7.96
N GLY A 39 12.36 1.34 8.63
CA GLY A 39 13.72 1.79 8.88
C GLY A 39 14.52 2.02 7.58
N LYS A 40 14.26 1.23 6.52
CA LYS A 40 14.84 1.50 5.19
C LYS A 40 14.29 2.79 4.60
N LEU A 41 12.95 2.99 4.67
CA LEU A 41 12.32 4.23 4.25
C LEU A 41 12.94 5.45 4.96
N THR A 42 13.04 5.39 6.30
CA THR A 42 13.63 6.47 7.11
C THR A 42 15.04 6.83 6.66
N ARG A 43 15.92 5.82 6.47
CA ARG A 43 17.30 6.07 6.00
C ARG A 43 17.33 6.72 4.62
N ILE A 44 16.46 6.31 3.71
CA ILE A 44 16.42 6.88 2.35
C ILE A 44 15.95 8.33 2.38
N VAL A 45 14.83 8.64 3.04
CA VAL A 45 14.29 10.01 3.08
C VAL A 45 15.17 11.00 3.84
N THR A 46 16.05 10.51 4.73
CA THR A 46 17.00 11.35 5.45
C THR A 46 18.36 11.47 4.75
N SER A 47 18.65 10.61 3.76
CA SER A 47 19.94 10.60 3.06
C SER A 47 19.88 11.24 1.67
N LEU A 48 18.70 11.39 1.08
CA LEU A 48 18.53 11.95 -0.26
C LEU A 48 17.67 13.23 -0.21
N PRO A 49 17.97 14.24 -1.06
CA PRO A 49 17.20 15.48 -1.09
C PRO A 49 15.76 15.22 -1.57
N ALA A 50 14.78 15.73 -0.84
CA ALA A 50 13.36 15.52 -1.13
C ALA A 50 12.86 16.20 -2.42
N ASP A 51 13.59 17.18 -2.94
CA ASP A 51 13.31 17.89 -4.19
C ASP A 51 13.73 17.09 -5.44
N SER A 52 14.63 16.14 -5.29
CA SER A 52 15.18 15.34 -6.39
C SER A 52 14.85 13.83 -6.31
N PHE A 53 14.53 13.32 -5.12
CA PHE A 53 14.25 11.90 -4.92
C PHE A 53 13.11 11.66 -3.92
N VAL A 54 12.12 10.83 -4.32
CA VAL A 54 10.98 10.47 -3.47
C VAL A 54 10.96 8.97 -3.16
N ALA A 55 10.64 8.60 -1.91
CA ALA A 55 10.54 7.22 -1.49
C ALA A 55 9.12 6.89 -1.01
N PHE A 56 8.35 6.19 -1.84
CA PHE A 56 6.98 5.78 -1.53
C PHE A 56 6.93 4.43 -0.82
N ILE A 57 6.10 4.34 0.24
CA ILE A 57 5.74 3.04 0.80
C ILE A 57 4.84 2.26 -0.19
N GLY A 58 4.99 0.94 -0.25
CA GLY A 58 4.23 0.09 -1.17
C GLY A 58 3.15 -0.76 -0.50
N ARG A 59 2.81 -0.48 0.77
CA ARG A 59 1.89 -1.28 1.59
C ARG A 59 0.98 -0.38 2.42
N SER A 60 -0.32 -0.67 2.41
CA SER A 60 -1.32 0.12 3.14
C SER A 60 -1.23 -0.07 4.67
N ASP A 61 -0.77 -1.24 5.14
CA ASP A 61 -0.53 -1.50 6.55
C ASP A 61 0.63 -0.67 7.15
N CYS A 62 1.46 -0.07 6.30
CA CYS A 62 2.57 0.80 6.68
C CYS A 62 2.31 2.28 6.34
N PHE A 63 1.09 2.68 5.95
CA PHE A 63 0.88 4.01 5.38
C PHE A 63 1.04 5.12 6.43
N LEU A 64 0.31 5.10 7.55
CA LEU A 64 0.49 6.08 8.63
C LEU A 64 1.90 6.02 9.24
N PRO A 65 2.47 4.85 9.59
CA PRO A 65 3.86 4.78 10.02
C PRO A 65 4.86 5.39 9.03
N ALA A 66 4.64 5.26 7.73
CA ALA A 66 5.50 5.89 6.73
C ALA A 66 5.41 7.43 6.77
N LEU A 67 4.22 7.99 6.96
CA LEU A 67 4.03 9.44 7.11
C LEU A 67 4.75 9.97 8.36
N THR A 68 4.77 9.21 9.47
CA THR A 68 5.45 9.62 10.72
C THR A 68 6.97 9.72 10.58
N VAL A 69 7.57 9.05 9.59
CA VAL A 69 9.01 9.12 9.30
C VAL A 69 9.32 9.93 8.06
N SER A 70 8.46 10.89 7.75
CA SER A 70 8.60 11.82 6.59
C SER A 70 8.49 11.15 5.22
N GLY A 71 7.87 9.97 5.14
CA GLY A 71 7.52 9.37 3.86
C GLY A 71 6.50 10.27 3.11
N PRO A 72 6.71 10.60 1.82
CA PRO A 72 5.86 11.56 1.10
C PRO A 72 4.51 10.97 0.66
N GLY A 73 4.26 9.70 0.94
CA GLY A 73 3.04 9.01 0.52
C GLY A 73 3.26 7.55 0.18
N GLY A 74 2.34 6.95 -0.58
CA GLY A 74 2.41 5.54 -0.93
C GLY A 74 1.88 5.22 -2.33
N ILE A 75 2.38 4.11 -2.90
CA ILE A 75 1.87 3.50 -4.13
C ILE A 75 1.42 2.09 -3.75
N MET A 76 0.19 1.96 -3.30
CA MET A 76 -0.34 0.77 -2.64
C MET A 76 -1.45 0.10 -3.45
N ALA A 77 -1.49 -1.23 -3.47
CA ALA A 77 -2.48 -1.95 -4.26
C ALA A 77 -3.91 -1.77 -3.72
N LEU A 78 -4.08 -1.71 -2.40
CA LEU A 78 -5.38 -1.55 -1.74
C LEU A 78 -6.03 -0.17 -2.02
N VAL A 79 -5.27 0.84 -2.46
CA VAL A 79 -5.81 2.14 -2.92
C VAL A 79 -6.80 1.96 -4.08
N ASN A 80 -6.66 0.92 -4.90
CA ASN A 80 -7.63 0.64 -5.97
C ASN A 80 -9.02 0.21 -5.44
N VAL A 81 -9.09 -0.27 -4.20
CA VAL A 81 -10.34 -0.65 -3.54
C VAL A 81 -10.92 0.53 -2.74
N ALA A 82 -10.05 1.27 -2.05
CA ALA A 82 -10.47 2.28 -1.08
C ALA A 82 -9.63 3.58 -1.20
N PRO A 83 -9.69 4.30 -2.33
CA PRO A 83 -8.94 5.54 -2.52
C PRO A 83 -9.35 6.64 -1.54
N HIS A 84 -10.66 6.79 -1.25
CA HIS A 84 -11.14 7.83 -0.35
C HIS A 84 -10.75 7.59 1.10
N VAL A 85 -10.73 6.32 1.55
CA VAL A 85 -10.24 5.96 2.89
C VAL A 85 -8.76 6.26 3.06
N HIS A 86 -7.91 5.97 2.05
CA HIS A 86 -6.50 6.36 2.08
C HIS A 86 -6.33 7.88 2.10
N ARG A 87 -7.15 8.60 1.35
CA ARG A 87 -7.17 10.07 1.36
C ARG A 87 -7.62 10.60 2.72
N ALA A 88 -8.63 10.03 3.33
CA ALA A 88 -9.10 10.41 4.66
C ALA A 88 -8.02 10.23 5.74
N LEU A 89 -7.22 9.14 5.66
CA LEU A 89 -6.05 8.97 6.52
C LEU A 89 -5.03 10.09 6.32
N TRP A 90 -4.68 10.38 5.07
CA TRP A 90 -3.76 11.45 4.72
C TRP A 90 -4.21 12.80 5.28
N ASP A 91 -5.49 13.15 5.09
CA ASP A 91 -6.07 14.40 5.56
C ASP A 91 -6.12 14.47 7.09
N ALA A 92 -6.46 13.37 7.76
CA ALA A 92 -6.45 13.28 9.23
C ALA A 92 -5.04 13.50 9.80
N TRP A 93 -4.03 12.86 9.21
CA TRP A 93 -2.61 13.05 9.58
C TRP A 93 -2.18 14.52 9.45
N HIS A 94 -2.41 15.15 8.30
CA HIS A 94 -2.00 16.53 8.04
C HIS A 94 -2.78 17.57 8.88
N ALA A 95 -4.00 17.22 9.29
CA ALA A 95 -4.80 18.04 10.20
C ALA A 95 -4.47 17.80 11.69
N GLY A 96 -3.49 16.94 12.01
CA GLY A 96 -3.13 16.61 13.40
C GLY A 96 -4.16 15.74 14.13
N ARG A 97 -5.18 15.20 13.45
CA ARG A 97 -6.22 14.33 14.01
C ARG A 97 -5.70 12.88 14.11
N MET A 98 -4.77 12.69 15.05
CA MET A 98 -4.00 11.45 15.16
C MET A 98 -4.87 10.24 15.48
N ASP A 99 -5.91 10.39 16.30
CA ASP A 99 -6.77 9.26 16.67
C ASP A 99 -7.62 8.80 15.48
N ASP A 100 -8.10 9.72 14.64
CA ASP A 100 -8.77 9.39 13.38
C ASP A 100 -7.80 8.64 12.44
N ALA A 101 -6.59 9.17 12.27
CA ALA A 101 -5.58 8.54 11.42
C ALA A 101 -5.23 7.11 11.89
N ARG A 102 -5.11 6.89 13.21
CA ARG A 102 -4.86 5.56 13.80
C ARG A 102 -6.02 4.59 13.57
N ASN A 103 -7.26 5.07 13.72
CA ASN A 103 -8.44 4.24 13.48
C ASN A 103 -8.54 3.81 12.01
N ILE A 104 -8.29 4.73 11.07
CA ILE A 104 -8.25 4.40 9.65
C ILE A 104 -7.09 3.43 9.35
N GLN A 105 -5.90 3.67 9.90
CA GLN A 105 -4.75 2.78 9.73
C GLN A 105 -5.03 1.35 10.21
N ARG A 106 -5.76 1.18 11.30
CA ARG A 106 -6.18 -0.15 11.79
C ARG A 106 -6.99 -0.90 10.72
N ILE A 107 -7.96 -0.23 10.12
CA ILE A 107 -8.81 -0.82 9.05
C ILE A 107 -7.92 -1.22 7.86
N LEU A 108 -7.07 -0.33 7.38
CA LEU A 108 -6.18 -0.57 6.25
C LEU A 108 -5.21 -1.72 6.52
N ALA A 109 -4.67 -1.83 7.73
CA ALA A 109 -3.73 -2.88 8.09
C ALA A 109 -4.37 -4.28 8.07
N HIS A 110 -5.58 -4.43 8.59
CA HIS A 110 -6.31 -5.70 8.51
C HIS A 110 -6.64 -6.07 7.07
N CYS A 111 -7.12 -5.12 6.26
CA CYS A 111 -7.48 -5.39 4.87
C CYS A 111 -6.27 -5.67 3.98
N GLU A 112 -5.12 -5.04 4.22
CA GLU A 112 -3.86 -5.38 3.52
C GLU A 112 -3.43 -6.83 3.81
N ALA A 113 -3.55 -7.28 5.07
CA ALA A 113 -3.27 -8.66 5.45
C ALA A 113 -4.22 -9.66 4.76
N ILE A 114 -5.52 -9.34 4.72
CA ILE A 114 -6.54 -10.15 4.04
C ILE A 114 -6.24 -10.22 2.54
N THR A 115 -5.97 -9.10 1.86
CA THR A 115 -5.64 -9.12 0.43
C THR A 115 -4.41 -9.97 0.15
N SER A 116 -3.40 -9.92 0.99
CA SER A 116 -2.18 -10.73 0.88
C SER A 116 -2.46 -12.22 1.08
N LYS A 117 -3.33 -12.56 2.03
CA LYS A 117 -3.74 -13.94 2.36
C LYS A 117 -4.51 -14.61 1.21
N TYR A 118 -5.37 -13.88 0.53
CA TYR A 118 -6.29 -14.43 -0.48
C TYR A 118 -5.85 -14.22 -1.94
N GLY A 119 -4.59 -13.87 -2.20
CA GLY A 119 -4.03 -13.88 -3.55
C GLY A 119 -3.66 -12.51 -4.13
N GLY A 120 -3.56 -11.49 -3.30
CA GLY A 120 -3.01 -10.19 -3.68
C GLY A 120 -3.78 -9.51 -4.82
N ILE A 121 -3.13 -9.30 -5.96
CA ILE A 121 -3.71 -8.60 -7.12
C ILE A 121 -4.98 -9.30 -7.63
N GLY A 122 -4.99 -10.64 -7.68
CA GLY A 122 -6.16 -11.39 -8.12
C GLY A 122 -7.36 -11.16 -7.20
N PHE A 123 -7.12 -11.12 -5.89
CA PHE A 123 -8.14 -10.83 -4.89
C PHE A 123 -8.66 -9.40 -4.98
N ILE A 124 -7.79 -8.40 -5.10
CA ILE A 124 -8.16 -7.00 -5.27
C ILE A 124 -9.05 -6.82 -6.51
N LYS A 125 -8.69 -7.42 -7.64
CA LYS A 125 -9.51 -7.36 -8.87
C LYS A 125 -10.88 -8.00 -8.68
N ALA A 126 -10.96 -9.16 -8.04
CA ALA A 126 -12.23 -9.82 -7.74
C ALA A 126 -13.10 -8.96 -6.81
N LEU A 127 -12.50 -8.36 -5.78
CA LEU A 127 -13.20 -7.50 -4.84
C LEU A 127 -13.76 -6.24 -5.53
N ILE A 128 -12.98 -5.57 -6.39
CA ILE A 128 -13.44 -4.39 -7.15
C ILE A 128 -14.60 -4.76 -8.07
N ALA A 129 -14.49 -5.86 -8.82
CA ALA A 129 -15.55 -6.30 -9.70
C ALA A 129 -16.85 -6.62 -8.95
N HIS A 130 -16.75 -7.23 -7.77
CA HIS A 130 -17.88 -7.57 -6.92
C HIS A 130 -18.52 -6.34 -6.26
N GLU A 131 -17.72 -5.48 -5.63
CA GLU A 131 -18.22 -4.40 -4.77
C GLU A 131 -18.63 -3.14 -5.54
N PHE A 132 -17.97 -2.87 -6.66
CA PHE A 132 -18.13 -1.63 -7.41
C PHE A 132 -18.65 -1.84 -8.85
N GLY A 133 -18.77 -3.08 -9.31
CA GLY A 133 -19.37 -3.44 -10.59
C GLY A 133 -18.57 -3.06 -11.83
N TYR A 134 -17.27 -2.77 -11.69
CA TYR A 134 -16.41 -2.45 -12.82
C TYR A 134 -15.12 -3.29 -12.85
N GLY A 135 -14.45 -3.32 -14.01
CA GLY A 135 -13.27 -4.15 -14.24
C GLY A 135 -13.62 -5.63 -14.36
N GLY A 136 -12.60 -6.48 -14.36
CA GLY A 136 -12.75 -7.92 -14.43
C GLY A 136 -11.86 -8.63 -13.42
N SER A 137 -12.30 -9.78 -12.91
CA SER A 137 -11.55 -10.59 -11.93
C SER A 137 -10.37 -11.34 -12.55
N THR A 138 -10.27 -11.39 -13.90
CA THR A 138 -9.22 -12.13 -14.61
C THR A 138 -7.86 -11.46 -14.44
N VAL A 139 -6.83 -12.27 -14.23
CA VAL A 139 -5.43 -11.85 -14.13
C VAL A 139 -4.57 -12.55 -15.17
N ARG A 140 -3.43 -11.96 -15.53
CA ARG A 140 -2.44 -12.59 -16.40
C ARG A 140 -1.58 -13.59 -15.63
N ARG A 141 -1.17 -14.68 -16.27
CA ARG A 141 -0.18 -15.61 -15.70
C ARG A 141 1.14 -14.89 -15.38
N PRO A 142 1.85 -15.28 -14.31
CA PRO A 142 1.63 -16.43 -13.42
C PRO A 142 0.63 -16.19 -12.28
N LEU A 143 -0.06 -15.02 -12.22
CA LEU A 143 -1.05 -14.77 -11.19
C LEU A 143 -2.26 -15.70 -11.35
N ALA A 144 -2.88 -16.05 -10.23
CA ALA A 144 -4.11 -16.84 -10.19
C ALA A 144 -5.32 -15.94 -9.90
N THR A 145 -6.45 -16.27 -10.52
CA THR A 145 -7.75 -15.68 -10.19
C THR A 145 -8.12 -16.07 -8.76
N ALA A 146 -8.58 -15.11 -7.96
CA ALA A 146 -9.04 -15.34 -6.60
C ALA A 146 -10.57 -15.51 -6.57
N SER A 147 -11.07 -16.33 -5.62
CA SER A 147 -12.49 -16.45 -5.29
C SER A 147 -12.76 -15.77 -3.95
N LEU A 148 -13.86 -15.01 -3.88
CA LEU A 148 -14.33 -14.39 -2.64
C LEU A 148 -15.05 -15.39 -1.73
N ASP A 149 -15.50 -16.55 -2.24
CA ASP A 149 -16.23 -17.58 -1.49
C ASP A 149 -15.38 -18.26 -0.40
N LYS A 150 -14.05 -18.09 -0.47
CA LYS A 150 -13.10 -18.68 0.48
C LYS A 150 -12.83 -17.81 1.72
N LEU A 151 -13.45 -16.65 1.80
CA LEU A 151 -13.28 -15.73 2.93
C LEU A 151 -13.85 -16.33 4.21
N SER A 152 -13.12 -16.19 5.31
CA SER A 152 -13.68 -16.46 6.64
C SER A 152 -14.68 -15.38 7.03
N THR A 153 -15.62 -15.71 7.91
CA THR A 153 -16.61 -14.76 8.42
C THR A 153 -15.94 -13.52 9.04
N GLU A 154 -14.84 -13.72 9.77
CA GLU A 154 -14.08 -12.62 10.36
C GLU A 154 -13.46 -11.69 9.31
N ASP A 155 -12.87 -12.27 8.24
CA ASP A 155 -12.27 -11.49 7.15
C ASP A 155 -13.33 -10.72 6.35
N VAL A 156 -14.52 -11.31 6.16
CA VAL A 156 -15.67 -10.63 5.54
C VAL A 156 -16.08 -9.39 6.34
N ILE A 157 -16.19 -9.51 7.68
CA ILE A 157 -16.56 -8.37 8.55
C ILE A 157 -15.56 -7.22 8.40
N LYS A 158 -14.25 -7.54 8.43
CA LYS A 158 -13.18 -6.53 8.29
C LYS A 158 -13.18 -5.85 6.92
N LEU A 159 -13.40 -6.62 5.85
CA LEU A 159 -13.51 -6.07 4.50
C LEU A 159 -14.75 -5.19 4.36
N GLN A 160 -15.89 -5.62 4.94
CA GLN A 160 -17.13 -4.85 4.92
C GLN A 160 -16.98 -3.51 5.66
N GLU A 161 -16.20 -3.46 6.76
CA GLU A 161 -15.87 -2.20 7.43
C GLU A 161 -15.16 -1.22 6.46
N LEU A 162 -14.14 -1.69 5.73
CA LEU A 162 -13.43 -0.88 4.73
C LEU A 162 -14.36 -0.41 3.60
N ILE A 163 -15.12 -1.34 3.00
CA ILE A 163 -15.99 -1.05 1.86
C ILE A 163 -17.12 -0.08 2.24
N THR A 164 -17.72 -0.28 3.42
CA THR A 164 -18.74 0.65 3.92
C THR A 164 -18.16 2.05 4.13
N PHE A 165 -16.98 2.14 4.72
CA PHE A 165 -16.32 3.42 4.91
C PHE A 165 -15.97 4.09 3.57
N GLU A 166 -15.45 3.36 2.61
CA GLU A 166 -15.19 3.88 1.26
C GLU A 166 -16.45 4.43 0.61
N LYS A 167 -17.56 3.65 0.63
CA LYS A 167 -18.85 4.07 0.05
C LYS A 167 -19.47 5.27 0.73
N LEU A 168 -19.19 5.49 2.01
CA LEU A 168 -19.66 6.70 2.75
C LEU A 168 -18.88 7.97 2.36
N LEU A 169 -17.68 7.83 1.84
CA LEU A 169 -16.82 8.95 1.43
C LEU A 169 -16.94 9.30 -0.07
N MET A 170 -17.61 8.45 -0.86
CA MET A 170 -17.87 8.69 -2.30
C MET A 170 -19.00 9.70 -2.50
#